data_bb36f59113459a49ef9ff3012bf25894
#
_entry.id   bb36f59113459a49ef9ff3012bf25894
#
_cell.length_a   1.000
_cell.length_b   1.000
_cell.length_c   1.000
_cell.angle_alpha   90.00
_cell.angle_beta   90.00
_cell.angle_gamma   90.00
#
_symmetry.space_group_name_H-M   'P 1'
#
loop_
_entity.id
_entity.type
_entity.pdbx_description
1 polymer ?
#
loop_
_entity_poly.entity_id
_entity_poly.type
_entity_poly.pdbx_seq_one_letter_code
_entity_poly.pdbx_strand_id
1 'polypeptide(L)'
;SFVLPPVTFFIIQAKTSELTKIQSDSTLISYLKEFGIETTSHNELELLKSGKEKFIDLFQKIETAKHHIHLEYFNFRNDSIANTLFELLGKKAQEGVEVRAIFDAFGNASNNQPLKKKHLKAIREKGIEIVQFDPIRFPWINHVFHRDHRKIVVIDGAIGYTGGMNIADYYINGLPEIGEWRDMHVRIKGEAVAH
;
A
#
# COMPACT_ATOMS: atom_id res chain seq x y z
N SER A 1 20.71 -8.54 -18.60
CA SER A 1 20.64 -7.91 -17.28
C SER A 1 19.88 -6.59 -17.41
N PHE A 2 18.59 -6.63 -17.07
CA PHE A 2 17.79 -5.39 -16.95
C PHE A 2 17.95 -4.93 -15.50
N VAL A 3 18.72 -3.87 -15.33
CA VAL A 3 18.75 -3.12 -14.08
C VAL A 3 17.63 -2.07 -14.19
N LEU A 4 16.54 -2.27 -13.46
CA LEU A 4 15.54 -1.21 -13.28
C LEU A 4 16.17 -0.08 -12.46
N PRO A 5 16.06 1.18 -12.88
CA PRO A 5 16.54 2.29 -12.08
C PRO A 5 15.75 2.36 -10.75
N PRO A 6 16.40 2.77 -9.65
CA PRO A 6 15.70 2.92 -8.37
C PRO A 6 14.64 4.02 -8.51
N VAL A 7 13.40 3.67 -8.22
CA VAL A 7 12.32 4.66 -8.09
C VAL A 7 12.56 5.40 -6.79
N THR A 8 13.17 6.58 -6.89
CA THR A 8 13.44 7.44 -5.74
C THR A 8 12.23 8.34 -5.52
N PHE A 9 11.42 8.04 -4.52
CA PHE A 9 10.37 8.94 -4.07
C PHE A 9 11.00 10.08 -3.26
N PHE A 10 10.95 11.31 -3.78
CA PHE A 10 11.26 12.49 -2.99
C PHE A 10 10.03 12.90 -2.18
N ILE A 11 10.06 12.71 -0.85
CA ILE A 11 9.09 13.33 0.04
C ILE A 11 9.60 14.74 0.33
N ILE A 12 8.98 15.72 -0.29
CA ILE A 12 9.26 17.14 0.01
C ILE A 12 8.39 17.52 1.20
N GLN A 13 9.02 17.75 2.35
CA GLN A 13 8.37 18.30 3.53
C GLN A 13 8.28 19.83 3.37
N ALA A 14 7.20 20.31 2.72
CA ALA A 14 6.95 21.73 2.56
C ALA A 14 5.97 22.22 3.63
N LYS A 15 6.36 23.30 4.37
CA LYS A 15 5.38 24.12 5.12
C LYS A 15 4.45 24.78 4.11
N THR A 16 3.18 24.93 4.48
CA THR A 16 2.10 25.46 3.60
C THR A 16 2.42 26.78 2.90
N SER A 17 3.36 27.57 3.42
CA SER A 17 3.83 28.83 2.81
C SER A 17 4.86 28.66 1.68
N GLU A 18 5.44 27.45 1.51
CA GLU A 18 6.43 27.16 0.47
C GLU A 18 5.84 26.43 -0.73
N LEU A 19 4.62 25.88 -0.60
CA LEU A 19 3.93 25.19 -1.71
C LEU A 19 3.73 26.08 -2.94
N THR A 20 3.58 27.38 -2.73
CA THR A 20 3.47 28.37 -3.84
C THR A 20 4.79 28.54 -4.61
N LYS A 21 5.94 28.20 -4.01
CA LYS A 21 7.24 28.36 -4.64
C LYS A 21 7.62 27.16 -5.52
N ILE A 22 7.07 25.99 -5.23
CA ILE A 22 7.32 24.73 -5.99
C ILE A 22 6.59 24.73 -7.33
N GLN A 23 5.51 25.47 -7.48
CA GLN A 23 4.79 25.65 -8.76
C GLN A 23 5.62 26.35 -9.85
N SER A 24 6.75 26.97 -9.50
CA SER A 24 7.61 27.70 -10.43
C SER A 24 8.90 26.98 -10.84
N ASP A 25 9.15 25.75 -10.36
CA ASP A 25 10.37 25.04 -10.75
C ASP A 25 10.17 24.29 -12.07
N SER A 26 10.01 25.11 -13.14
CA SER A 26 9.93 24.63 -14.51
C SER A 26 11.16 23.78 -14.91
N THR A 27 12.30 24.00 -14.26
CA THR A 27 13.55 23.29 -14.51
C THR A 27 13.48 21.85 -14.03
N LEU A 28 12.99 21.61 -12.80
CA LEU A 28 12.83 20.26 -12.25
C LEU A 28 11.78 19.47 -13.05
N ILE A 29 10.66 20.10 -13.36
CA ILE A 29 9.59 19.46 -14.15
C ILE A 29 10.10 19.11 -15.55
N SER A 30 10.84 20.02 -16.20
CA SER A 30 11.44 19.79 -17.52
C SER A 30 12.45 18.63 -17.46
N TYR A 31 13.30 18.60 -16.44
CA TYR A 31 14.26 17.54 -16.21
C TYR A 31 13.58 16.18 -16.01
N LEU A 32 12.54 16.10 -15.17
CA LEU A 32 11.79 14.85 -14.96
C LEU A 32 11.14 14.34 -16.25
N LYS A 33 10.58 15.24 -17.06
CA LYS A 33 9.99 14.91 -18.37
C LYS A 33 11.01 14.38 -19.36
N GLU A 34 12.24 14.91 -19.37
CA GLU A 34 13.34 14.41 -20.21
C GLU A 34 13.70 12.96 -19.92
N PHE A 35 13.53 12.52 -18.66
CA PHE A 35 13.70 11.12 -18.25
C PHE A 35 12.43 10.27 -18.39
N GLY A 36 11.39 10.77 -19.05
CA GLY A 36 10.13 10.06 -19.24
C GLY A 36 9.30 9.91 -17.96
N ILE A 37 9.58 10.73 -16.93
CA ILE A 37 8.82 10.75 -15.68
C ILE A 37 7.64 11.71 -15.86
N GLU A 38 6.44 11.17 -15.83
CA GLU A 38 5.23 11.98 -15.88
C GLU A 38 5.04 12.77 -14.59
N THR A 39 4.61 14.01 -14.74
CA THR A 39 4.35 14.91 -13.62
C THR A 39 2.91 15.36 -13.65
N THR A 40 2.26 15.34 -12.49
CA THR A 40 0.87 15.76 -12.32
C THR A 40 0.79 16.94 -11.35
N SER A 41 -0.18 17.83 -11.54
CA SER A 41 -0.29 19.08 -10.77
C SER A 41 -1.50 19.14 -9.85
N HIS A 42 -2.51 18.29 -10.08
CA HIS A 42 -3.77 18.33 -9.33
C HIS A 42 -3.84 17.16 -8.34
N ASN A 43 -3.01 17.24 -7.30
CA ASN A 43 -2.96 16.22 -6.27
C ASN A 43 -3.13 16.81 -4.87
N GLU A 44 -3.89 16.12 -4.05
CA GLU A 44 -4.06 16.38 -2.63
C GLU A 44 -3.32 15.30 -1.83
N LEU A 45 -2.50 15.71 -0.88
CA LEU A 45 -1.69 14.83 -0.04
C LEU A 45 -2.10 15.00 1.42
N GLU A 46 -2.34 13.89 2.10
CA GLU A 46 -2.61 13.87 3.54
C GLU A 46 -1.66 12.92 4.25
N LEU A 47 -0.98 13.44 5.28
CA LEU A 47 -0.07 12.66 6.10
C LEU A 47 -0.82 12.03 7.27
N LEU A 48 -0.86 10.70 7.30
CA LEU A 48 -1.45 9.87 8.35
C LEU A 48 -0.33 9.46 9.32
N LYS A 49 -0.35 10.01 10.52
CA LYS A 49 0.77 9.98 11.48
C LYS A 49 0.71 8.80 12.46
N SER A 50 -0.32 7.98 12.37
CA SER A 50 -0.52 6.80 13.22
C SER A 50 -1.28 5.70 12.50
N GLY A 51 -1.14 4.46 12.99
CA GLY A 51 -1.94 3.35 12.48
C GLY A 51 -3.42 3.57 12.65
N LYS A 52 -3.84 4.20 13.76
CA LYS A 52 -5.24 4.53 13.99
C LYS A 52 -5.80 5.46 12.90
N GLU A 53 -5.10 6.56 12.61
CA GLU A 53 -5.50 7.48 11.53
C GLU A 53 -5.55 6.76 10.18
N LYS A 54 -4.49 6.00 9.85
CA LYS A 54 -4.40 5.24 8.60
C LYS A 54 -5.58 4.30 8.43
N PHE A 55 -5.87 3.44 9.41
CA PHE A 55 -6.88 2.40 9.22
C PHE A 55 -8.31 2.95 9.24
N ILE A 56 -8.59 4.00 10.03
CA ILE A 56 -9.89 4.68 9.99
C ILE A 56 -10.10 5.28 8.60
N ASP A 57 -9.12 6.05 8.11
CA ASP A 57 -9.23 6.71 6.80
C ASP A 57 -9.31 5.68 5.66
N LEU A 58 -8.43 4.69 5.65
CA LEU A 58 -8.41 3.62 4.64
C LEU A 58 -9.75 2.88 4.54
N PHE A 59 -10.31 2.45 5.68
CA PHE A 59 -11.56 1.71 5.70
C PHE A 59 -12.72 2.56 5.20
N GLN A 60 -12.81 3.83 5.62
CA GLN A 60 -13.80 4.77 5.08
C GLN A 60 -13.70 4.95 3.57
N LYS A 61 -12.48 5.01 3.02
CA LYS A 61 -12.30 5.15 1.56
C LYS A 61 -12.63 3.86 0.82
N ILE A 62 -12.28 2.69 1.36
CA ILE A 62 -12.68 1.40 0.81
C ILE A 62 -14.22 1.29 0.72
N GLU A 63 -14.97 1.76 1.74
CA GLU A 63 -16.43 1.77 1.69
C GLU A 63 -17.00 2.56 0.51
N THR A 64 -16.30 3.60 0.05
CA THR A 64 -16.74 4.45 -1.07
C THR A 64 -16.38 3.91 -2.44
N ALA A 65 -15.56 2.85 -2.54
CA ALA A 65 -15.11 2.26 -3.79
C ALA A 65 -16.26 1.78 -4.67
N LYS A 66 -16.15 2.02 -5.99
CA LYS A 66 -17.18 1.69 -6.98
C LYS A 66 -16.70 0.74 -8.08
N HIS A 67 -15.42 0.74 -8.40
CA HIS A 67 -14.86 0.04 -9.54
C HIS A 67 -13.81 -0.98 -9.13
N HIS A 68 -12.73 -0.56 -8.48
CA HIS A 68 -11.67 -1.48 -8.09
C HIS A 68 -10.91 -1.05 -6.81
N ILE A 69 -10.37 -2.04 -6.11
CA ILE A 69 -9.48 -1.86 -4.97
C ILE A 69 -8.28 -2.79 -5.17
N HIS A 70 -7.11 -2.21 -5.35
CA HIS A 70 -5.85 -2.95 -5.51
C HIS A 70 -4.95 -2.71 -4.30
N LEU A 71 -4.43 -3.79 -3.73
CA LEU A 71 -3.57 -3.73 -2.55
C LEU A 71 -2.26 -4.46 -2.81
N GLU A 72 -1.15 -3.82 -2.48
CA GLU A 72 0.20 -4.38 -2.53
C GLU A 72 0.87 -4.16 -1.19
N TYR A 73 1.22 -5.25 -0.49
CA TYR A 73 1.80 -5.20 0.84
C TYR A 73 2.95 -6.19 1.01
N PHE A 74 3.92 -5.85 1.85
CA PHE A 74 4.94 -6.82 2.24
C PHE A 74 4.33 -7.96 3.05
N ASN A 75 3.41 -7.65 3.98
CA ASN A 75 2.62 -8.68 4.65
C ASN A 75 1.24 -8.20 5.07
N PHE A 76 0.33 -9.16 5.17
CA PHE A 76 -0.91 -9.08 5.93
C PHE A 76 -0.76 -10.00 7.13
N ARG A 77 -0.80 -9.43 8.33
CA ARG A 77 -0.79 -10.24 9.54
C ARG A 77 -2.19 -10.82 9.78
N ASN A 78 -2.27 -12.10 10.17
CA ASN A 78 -3.56 -12.72 10.48
C ASN A 78 -4.03 -12.29 11.86
N ASP A 79 -4.45 -11.04 12.00
CA ASP A 79 -4.90 -10.39 13.22
C ASP A 79 -6.23 -9.63 13.00
N SER A 80 -6.66 -8.85 13.99
CA SER A 80 -7.96 -8.19 14.01
C SER A 80 -8.13 -7.20 12.86
N ILE A 81 -7.13 -6.35 12.62
CA ILE A 81 -7.17 -5.34 11.55
C ILE A 81 -7.22 -5.99 10.17
N ALA A 82 -6.39 -7.01 9.92
CA ALA A 82 -6.41 -7.69 8.64
C ALA A 82 -7.73 -8.44 8.41
N ASN A 83 -8.27 -9.08 9.44
CA ASN A 83 -9.57 -9.74 9.33
C ASN A 83 -10.68 -8.72 9.03
N THR A 84 -10.72 -7.59 9.74
CA THR A 84 -11.67 -6.50 9.46
C THR A 84 -11.54 -5.99 8.03
N LEU A 85 -10.30 -5.78 7.55
CA LEU A 85 -10.04 -5.38 6.16
C LEU A 85 -10.60 -6.41 5.18
N PHE A 86 -10.31 -7.72 5.35
CA PHE A 86 -10.79 -8.75 4.42
C PHE A 86 -12.31 -8.94 4.45
N GLU A 87 -12.98 -8.72 5.59
CA GLU A 87 -14.44 -8.68 5.63
C GLU A 87 -14.99 -7.50 4.81
N LEU A 88 -14.44 -6.30 4.99
CA LEU A 88 -14.84 -5.12 4.24
C LEU A 88 -14.59 -5.28 2.73
N LEU A 89 -13.41 -5.78 2.35
CA LEU A 89 -13.06 -6.07 0.95
C LEU A 89 -13.98 -7.13 0.34
N GLY A 90 -14.32 -8.16 1.10
CA GLY A 90 -15.27 -9.19 0.67
C GLY A 90 -16.67 -8.63 0.43
N LYS A 91 -17.15 -7.72 1.29
CA LYS A 91 -18.41 -7.00 1.07
C LYS A 91 -18.37 -6.19 -0.24
N LYS A 92 -17.28 -5.47 -0.49
CA LYS A 92 -17.11 -4.70 -1.74
C LYS A 92 -17.05 -5.60 -2.96
N ALA A 93 -16.39 -6.75 -2.89
CA ALA A 93 -16.38 -7.74 -3.97
C ALA A 93 -17.80 -8.27 -4.27
N GLN A 94 -18.63 -8.52 -3.26
CA GLN A 94 -20.03 -8.91 -3.43
C GLN A 94 -20.90 -7.79 -4.03
N GLU A 95 -20.52 -6.52 -3.83
CA GLU A 95 -21.14 -5.35 -4.46
C GLU A 95 -20.69 -5.16 -5.94
N GLY A 96 -19.81 -6.03 -6.46
CA GLY A 96 -19.31 -5.98 -7.83
C GLY A 96 -18.03 -5.18 -8.03
N VAL A 97 -17.38 -4.73 -6.94
CA VAL A 97 -16.07 -4.05 -7.00
C VAL A 97 -14.97 -5.09 -7.25
N GLU A 98 -14.08 -4.84 -8.20
CA GLU A 98 -12.90 -5.69 -8.41
C GLU A 98 -11.93 -5.52 -7.25
N VAL A 99 -11.61 -6.62 -6.54
CA VAL A 99 -10.68 -6.58 -5.40
C VAL A 99 -9.50 -7.50 -5.66
N ARG A 100 -8.30 -6.90 -5.78
CA ARG A 100 -7.03 -7.61 -5.96
C ARG A 100 -6.06 -7.28 -4.85
N ALA A 101 -5.40 -8.30 -4.33
CA ALA A 101 -4.36 -8.16 -3.32
C ALA A 101 -3.13 -8.99 -3.67
N ILE A 102 -1.95 -8.40 -3.50
CA ILE A 102 -0.68 -9.11 -3.60
C ILE A 102 0.14 -8.86 -2.34
N PHE A 103 0.87 -9.88 -1.88
CA PHE A 103 1.75 -9.76 -0.72
C PHE A 103 2.98 -10.63 -0.89
N ASP A 104 4.09 -10.20 -0.30
CA ASP A 104 5.37 -10.90 -0.38
C ASP A 104 5.32 -12.22 0.39
N ALA A 105 5.73 -13.31 -0.25
CA ALA A 105 5.70 -14.64 0.35
C ALA A 105 6.65 -14.77 1.55
N PHE A 106 7.84 -14.15 1.48
CA PHE A 106 8.80 -14.13 2.58
C PHE A 106 8.33 -13.20 3.70
N GLY A 107 7.80 -12.02 3.36
CA GLY A 107 7.20 -11.09 4.32
C GLY A 107 6.07 -11.75 5.12
N ASN A 108 5.24 -12.54 4.46
CA ASN A 108 4.22 -13.32 5.13
C ASN A 108 4.82 -14.43 6.03
N ALA A 109 5.80 -15.19 5.53
CA ALA A 109 6.38 -16.30 6.28
C ALA A 109 7.19 -15.85 7.50
N SER A 110 7.80 -14.66 7.43
CA SER A 110 8.66 -14.11 8.49
C SER A 110 7.88 -13.47 9.66
N ASN A 111 6.58 -13.21 9.50
CA ASN A 111 5.78 -12.68 10.59
C ASN A 111 5.25 -13.78 11.51
N ASN A 112 4.97 -13.45 12.78
CA ASN A 112 4.52 -14.41 13.81
C ASN A 112 3.05 -14.82 13.70
N GLN A 113 2.27 -14.18 12.82
CA GLN A 113 0.86 -14.52 12.52
C GLN A 113 0.63 -14.54 11.00
N PRO A 114 1.26 -15.48 10.25
CA PRO A 114 1.17 -15.50 8.80
C PRO A 114 -0.21 -15.95 8.30
N LEU A 115 -0.60 -15.44 7.14
CA LEU A 115 -1.71 -15.99 6.39
C LEU A 115 -1.31 -17.40 5.88
N LYS A 116 -2.02 -18.43 6.35
CA LYS A 116 -1.85 -19.82 5.95
C LYS A 116 -2.77 -20.15 4.77
N LYS A 117 -2.55 -21.27 4.10
CA LYS A 117 -3.36 -21.73 2.95
C LYS A 117 -4.88 -21.71 3.24
N LYS A 118 -5.30 -22.10 4.45
CA LYS A 118 -6.72 -22.06 4.85
C LYS A 118 -7.29 -20.64 4.90
N HIS A 119 -6.48 -19.64 5.35
CA HIS A 119 -6.89 -18.24 5.39
C HIS A 119 -7.01 -17.68 3.99
N LEU A 120 -6.03 -17.96 3.11
CA LEU A 120 -6.07 -17.53 1.70
C LEU A 120 -7.26 -18.13 0.95
N LYS A 121 -7.62 -19.39 1.25
CA LYS A 121 -8.81 -20.01 0.69
C LYS A 121 -10.09 -19.24 1.11
N ALA A 122 -10.25 -18.99 2.42
CA ALA A 122 -11.39 -18.25 2.94
C ALA A 122 -11.49 -16.80 2.38
N ILE A 123 -10.35 -16.14 2.19
CA ILE A 123 -10.30 -14.80 1.57
C ILE A 123 -10.77 -14.86 0.12
N ARG A 124 -10.32 -15.84 -0.66
CA ARG A 124 -10.76 -16.03 -2.07
C ARG A 124 -12.24 -16.37 -2.19
N GLU A 125 -12.77 -17.14 -1.24
CA GLU A 125 -14.20 -17.45 -1.19
C GLU A 125 -15.10 -16.22 -0.97
N LYS A 126 -14.53 -15.10 -0.47
CA LYS A 126 -15.20 -13.80 -0.39
C LYS A 126 -15.20 -13.02 -1.72
N GLY A 127 -14.60 -13.54 -2.78
CA GLY A 127 -14.47 -12.86 -4.08
C GLY A 127 -13.21 -12.00 -4.22
N ILE A 128 -12.25 -12.12 -3.31
CA ILE A 128 -11.00 -11.36 -3.35
C ILE A 128 -9.94 -12.17 -4.12
N GLU A 129 -9.39 -11.61 -5.19
CA GLU A 129 -8.22 -12.18 -5.86
C GLU A 129 -6.96 -11.87 -5.05
N ILE A 130 -6.47 -12.84 -4.27
CA ILE A 130 -5.27 -12.68 -3.46
C ILE A 130 -4.18 -13.64 -3.88
N VAL A 131 -2.96 -13.12 -4.12
CA VAL A 131 -1.80 -13.88 -4.58
C VAL A 131 -0.56 -13.58 -3.74
N GLN A 132 0.37 -14.55 -3.71
CA GLN A 132 1.68 -14.38 -3.10
C GLN A 132 2.71 -14.00 -4.16
N PHE A 133 3.44 -12.92 -3.92
CA PHE A 133 4.57 -12.54 -4.73
C PHE A 133 5.78 -13.44 -4.43
N ASP A 134 6.38 -13.96 -5.45
CA ASP A 134 7.64 -14.73 -5.50
C ASP A 134 7.86 -15.72 -4.32
N PRO A 135 7.01 -16.76 -4.22
CA PRO A 135 7.18 -17.80 -3.21
C PRO A 135 8.49 -18.55 -3.42
N ILE A 136 9.32 -18.64 -2.39
CA ILE A 136 10.58 -19.37 -2.43
C ILE A 136 10.28 -20.87 -2.57
N ARG A 137 10.79 -21.49 -3.65
CA ARG A 137 10.62 -22.93 -3.94
C ARG A 137 11.98 -23.57 -4.11
N PHE A 138 12.26 -24.60 -3.31
CA PHE A 138 13.46 -25.41 -3.50
C PHE A 138 13.40 -26.12 -4.87
N PRO A 139 14.52 -26.17 -5.66
CA PRO A 139 15.86 -25.66 -5.35
C PRO A 139 16.13 -24.19 -5.76
N TRP A 140 15.11 -23.44 -6.17
CA TRP A 140 15.22 -22.09 -6.73
C TRP A 140 15.37 -21.03 -5.63
N ILE A 141 16.50 -21.09 -4.88
CA ILE A 141 16.80 -20.12 -3.81
C ILE A 141 17.37 -18.78 -4.30
N ASN A 142 17.68 -18.67 -5.60
CA ASN A 142 18.20 -17.45 -6.21
C ASN A 142 17.21 -16.27 -6.17
N HIS A 143 15.92 -16.52 -5.95
CA HIS A 143 14.88 -15.51 -5.82
C HIS A 143 14.70 -15.00 -4.38
N VAL A 144 15.50 -15.44 -3.41
CA VAL A 144 15.35 -15.02 -1.99
C VAL A 144 15.45 -13.50 -1.81
N PHE A 145 16.21 -12.82 -2.66
CA PHE A 145 16.38 -11.36 -2.61
C PHE A 145 15.35 -10.57 -3.44
N HIS A 146 14.52 -11.22 -4.23
CA HIS A 146 13.41 -10.58 -4.94
C HIS A 146 12.26 -10.40 -3.98
N ARG A 147 12.26 -9.26 -3.26
CA ARG A 147 11.23 -8.98 -2.26
C ARG A 147 10.42 -7.75 -2.64
N ASP A 148 9.12 -7.86 -2.43
CA ASP A 148 8.20 -6.74 -2.58
C ASP A 148 7.93 -6.10 -1.22
N HIS A 149 8.65 -5.01 -0.93
CA HIS A 149 8.50 -4.30 0.35
C HIS A 149 7.59 -3.08 0.26
N ARG A 150 6.82 -2.96 -0.82
CA ARG A 150 5.87 -1.86 -1.02
C ARG A 150 4.65 -2.00 -0.11
N LYS A 151 4.00 -0.89 0.18
CA LYS A 151 2.72 -0.79 0.87
C LYS A 151 1.91 0.22 0.10
N ILE A 152 1.08 -0.28 -0.82
CA ILE A 152 0.31 0.52 -1.75
C ILE A 152 -1.14 0.06 -1.71
N VAL A 153 -2.06 1.01 -1.71
CA VAL A 153 -3.47 0.76 -2.01
C VAL A 153 -3.90 1.75 -3.07
N VAL A 154 -4.62 1.28 -4.07
CA VAL A 154 -5.26 2.12 -5.09
C VAL A 154 -6.76 1.83 -5.07
N ILE A 155 -7.56 2.88 -4.97
CA ILE A 155 -9.02 2.81 -4.98
C ILE A 155 -9.53 3.64 -6.16
N ASP A 156 -10.21 2.99 -7.08
CA ASP A 156 -10.85 3.58 -8.27
C ASP A 156 -9.91 4.43 -9.15
N GLY A 157 -8.57 4.23 -9.06
CA GLY A 157 -7.58 5.05 -9.75
C GLY A 157 -7.52 6.52 -9.29
N ALA A 158 -8.20 6.87 -8.21
CA ALA A 158 -8.36 8.24 -7.74
C ALA A 158 -7.81 8.49 -6.32
N ILE A 159 -7.76 7.46 -5.50
CA ILE A 159 -7.22 7.52 -4.13
C ILE A 159 -6.13 6.48 -3.99
N GLY A 160 -4.94 6.94 -3.62
CA GLY A 160 -3.77 6.10 -3.37
C GLY A 160 -3.29 6.20 -1.92
N TYR A 161 -2.71 5.12 -1.42
CA TYR A 161 -2.02 5.10 -0.13
C TYR A 161 -0.64 4.52 -0.31
N THR A 162 0.36 5.12 0.35
CA THR A 162 1.71 4.57 0.43
C THR A 162 2.39 4.98 1.73
N GLY A 163 3.38 4.21 2.18
CA GLY A 163 4.14 4.51 3.40
C GLY A 163 4.79 3.29 4.03
N GLY A 164 5.12 3.38 5.32
CA GLY A 164 5.83 2.33 6.05
C GLY A 164 4.93 1.22 6.60
N MET A 165 3.67 1.50 6.92
CA MET A 165 2.79 0.60 7.67
C MET A 165 2.26 -0.56 6.84
N ASN A 166 2.50 -1.79 7.28
CA ASN A 166 1.78 -2.97 6.80
C ASN A 166 0.34 -3.03 7.37
N ILE A 167 -0.35 -4.15 7.18
CA ILE A 167 -1.67 -4.40 7.76
C ILE A 167 -1.48 -5.28 9.01
N ALA A 168 -1.46 -4.63 10.18
CA ALA A 168 -1.26 -5.32 11.46
C ALA A 168 -1.75 -4.49 12.65
N ASP A 169 -2.25 -5.17 13.69
CA ASP A 169 -2.79 -4.58 14.91
C ASP A 169 -1.77 -3.72 15.68
N TYR A 170 -0.48 -4.07 15.62
CA TYR A 170 0.54 -3.38 16.40
C TYR A 170 0.77 -1.92 15.97
N TYR A 171 0.35 -1.52 14.78
CA TYR A 171 0.37 -0.11 14.38
C TYR A 171 -0.66 0.74 15.15
N ILE A 172 -1.66 0.10 15.76
CA ILE A 172 -2.66 0.78 16.61
C ILE A 172 -2.35 0.58 18.10
N ASN A 173 -2.08 -0.68 18.48
CA ASN A 173 -2.02 -1.09 19.88
C ASN A 173 -0.58 -1.11 20.44
N GLY A 174 0.43 -0.90 19.57
CA GLY A 174 1.82 -1.13 19.93
C GLY A 174 2.16 -2.61 20.08
N LEU A 175 3.36 -2.87 20.58
CA LEU A 175 3.85 -4.20 20.97
C LEU A 175 4.18 -4.22 22.45
N PRO A 176 3.88 -5.30 23.20
CA PRO A 176 4.12 -5.36 24.65
C PRO A 176 5.56 -5.05 25.05
N GLU A 177 6.54 -5.48 24.24
CA GLU A 177 7.97 -5.34 24.53
C GLU A 177 8.55 -3.99 24.06
N ILE A 178 7.86 -3.28 23.14
CA ILE A 178 8.37 -2.06 22.48
C ILE A 178 7.52 -0.84 22.85
N GLY A 179 6.24 -1.05 23.18
CA GLY A 179 5.28 0.02 23.41
C GLY A 179 4.65 0.52 22.10
N GLU A 180 4.40 1.82 22.00
CA GLU A 180 3.76 2.43 20.83
C GLU A 180 4.66 2.31 19.59
N TRP A 181 4.07 1.82 18.49
CA TRP A 181 4.75 1.72 17.20
C TRP A 181 4.48 2.96 16.35
N ARG A 182 5.48 3.80 16.18
CA ARG A 182 5.38 5.01 15.38
C ARG A 182 5.81 4.77 13.94
N ASP A 183 4.91 5.04 13.02
CA ASP A 183 5.15 4.99 11.58
C ASP A 183 4.22 5.97 10.86
N MET A 184 4.44 6.22 9.58
CA MET A 184 3.67 7.19 8.80
C MET A 184 3.20 6.58 7.48
N HIS A 185 2.04 7.07 7.02
CA HIS A 185 1.46 6.76 5.73
C HIS A 185 1.01 8.05 5.05
N VAL A 186 0.89 8.04 3.74
CA VAL A 186 0.38 9.15 2.95
C VAL A 186 -0.83 8.68 2.18
N ARG A 187 -1.91 9.45 2.22
CA ARG A 187 -3.00 9.37 1.26
C ARG A 187 -2.76 10.38 0.15
N ILE A 188 -2.92 9.95 -1.08
CA ILE A 188 -2.85 10.75 -2.29
C ILE A 188 -4.23 10.72 -2.94
N LYS A 189 -4.74 11.88 -3.37
CA LYS A 189 -5.94 11.98 -4.18
C LYS A 189 -5.65 12.86 -5.39
N GLY A 190 -5.96 12.36 -6.58
CA GLY A 190 -5.75 13.10 -7.80
C GLY A 190 -5.09 12.29 -8.92
N GLU A 191 -4.60 13.00 -9.91
CA GLU A 191 -4.08 12.45 -11.18
C GLU A 191 -2.92 11.47 -10.98
N ALA A 192 -2.06 11.72 -9.98
CA ALA A 192 -0.88 10.87 -9.71
C ALA A 192 -1.24 9.42 -9.32
N VAL A 193 -2.49 9.13 -8.96
CA VAL A 193 -2.91 7.78 -8.55
C VAL A 193 -3.19 6.88 -9.75
N ALA A 194 -3.47 7.45 -10.92
CA ALA A 194 -3.76 6.72 -12.15
C ALA A 194 -2.49 6.29 -12.92
N HIS A 195 -1.33 6.79 -12.54
CA HIS A 195 -0.01 6.52 -13.13
C HIS A 195 0.82 5.59 -12.26
#